data_183722b19f20d44931c645edafc23d94
#
_entry.id   183722b19f20d44931c645edafc23d94
#
_cell.length_a   1.000
_cell.length_b   1.000
_cell.length_c   1.000
_cell.angle_alpha   90.00
_cell.angle_beta   90.00
_cell.angle_gamma   90.00
#
_symmetry.space_group_name_H-M   'P 1'
#
loop_
_entity.id
_entity.type
_entity.pdbx_description
1 polymer ?
#
loop_
_entity_poly.entity_id
_entity_poly.type
_entity_poly.pdbx_seq_one_letter_code
_entity_poly.pdbx_strand_id
1 'polypeptide(L)'
;DSQWLGNFTDASNVTHYAFAHLEQETRSLGVRLSYTATPALSFQLYAAPFVSRGAYTNTRELSATPRAERYEDRYAPYTPPAGTSLGFDVLQVRSNSVMRWEFRPGSTLFAVWTHGRDGYDPTFTPRSWRDEYNDLFALHPSNTFLLKLAYWMD
;
A
#
# COMPACT_ATOMS: atom_id res chain seq x y z
N ASP A 1 -2.50 -17.43 10.44
CA ASP A 1 -2.45 -18.39 9.33
C ASP A 1 -1.06 -18.44 8.72
N SER A 2 -0.65 -19.63 8.22
CA SER A 2 0.62 -19.76 7.50
C SER A 2 0.54 -19.09 6.15
N GLN A 3 1.45 -18.16 5.88
CA GLN A 3 1.60 -17.44 4.62
C GLN A 3 2.83 -17.96 3.89
N TRP A 4 2.77 -17.94 2.57
CA TRP A 4 3.92 -18.21 1.73
C TRP A 4 5.00 -17.15 1.94
N LEU A 5 6.21 -17.57 2.32
CA LEU A 5 7.36 -16.68 2.47
C LEU A 5 8.22 -16.67 1.21
N GLY A 6 8.45 -17.81 0.61
CA GLY A 6 9.27 -17.95 -0.58
C GLY A 6 9.82 -19.37 -0.77
N ASN A 7 10.61 -19.55 -1.82
CA ASN A 7 11.42 -20.74 -2.03
C ASN A 7 12.89 -20.38 -2.03
N PHE A 8 13.69 -21.18 -1.36
CA PHE A 8 15.12 -20.99 -1.18
C PHE A 8 15.84 -22.25 -1.62
N THR A 9 16.91 -22.12 -2.41
CA THR A 9 17.72 -23.25 -2.82
C THR A 9 19.04 -23.21 -2.05
N ASP A 10 19.35 -24.30 -1.37
CA ASP A 10 20.60 -24.42 -0.58
C ASP A 10 21.82 -24.73 -1.45
N ALA A 11 22.99 -24.81 -0.84
CA ALA A 11 24.25 -25.13 -1.51
C ALA A 11 24.28 -26.56 -2.12
N SER A 12 23.38 -27.44 -1.66
CA SER A 12 23.22 -28.80 -2.18
C SER A 12 22.20 -28.89 -3.32
N ASN A 13 21.71 -27.75 -3.82
CA ASN A 13 20.68 -27.61 -4.85
C ASN A 13 19.32 -28.19 -4.43
N VAL A 14 19.03 -28.23 -3.12
CA VAL A 14 17.71 -28.61 -2.58
C VAL A 14 16.85 -27.35 -2.43
N THR A 15 15.63 -27.42 -2.93
CA THR A 15 14.67 -26.32 -2.82
C THR A 15 13.80 -26.48 -1.58
N HIS A 16 13.82 -25.47 -0.73
CA HIS A 16 13.01 -25.35 0.47
C HIS A 16 11.80 -24.44 0.21
N TYR A 17 10.62 -24.92 0.49
CA TYR A 17 9.37 -24.15 0.35
C TYR A 17 8.98 -23.59 1.71
N ALA A 18 9.28 -22.32 1.93
CA ALA A 18 9.14 -21.68 3.21
C ALA A 18 7.78 -21.01 3.40
N PHE A 19 7.26 -21.15 4.61
CA PHE A 19 6.04 -20.55 5.12
C PHE A 19 6.33 -19.88 6.46
N ALA A 20 5.54 -18.87 6.80
CA ALA A 20 5.66 -18.19 8.07
C ALA A 20 4.29 -17.75 8.57
N HIS A 21 4.17 -17.46 9.85
CA HIS A 21 3.01 -16.78 10.41
C HIS A 21 3.18 -15.29 10.19
N LEU A 22 2.21 -14.67 9.49
CA LEU A 22 2.18 -13.22 9.28
C LEU A 22 1.32 -12.55 10.35
N GLU A 23 1.93 -11.63 11.08
CA GLU A 23 1.26 -10.64 11.92
C GLU A 23 1.25 -9.32 11.18
N GLN A 24 0.06 -8.88 10.76
CA GLN A 24 -0.10 -7.66 9.96
C GLN A 24 -1.05 -6.70 10.65
N GLU A 25 -0.67 -5.44 10.66
CA GLU A 25 -1.52 -4.33 11.09
C GLU A 25 -1.64 -3.32 9.94
N THR A 26 -2.88 -2.96 9.61
CA THR A 26 -3.18 -2.01 8.53
C THR A 26 -4.08 -0.90 9.06
N ARG A 27 -3.74 0.34 8.74
CA ARG A 27 -4.57 1.52 8.99
C ARG A 27 -4.79 2.29 7.70
N SER A 28 -6.04 2.59 7.44
CA SER A 28 -6.44 3.40 6.30
C SER A 28 -7.49 4.43 6.71
N LEU A 29 -7.44 5.58 6.07
CA LEU A 29 -8.41 6.64 6.25
C LEU A 29 -8.84 7.11 4.86
N GLY A 30 -10.15 7.23 4.62
CA GLY A 30 -10.71 7.83 3.42
C GLY A 30 -11.38 9.15 3.76
N VAL A 31 -10.90 10.23 3.16
CA VAL A 31 -11.49 11.57 3.30
C VAL A 31 -12.08 11.99 1.97
N ARG A 32 -13.33 12.44 1.97
CA ARG A 32 -13.97 13.03 0.80
C ARG A 32 -14.64 14.34 1.22
N LEU A 33 -14.28 15.40 0.53
CA LEU A 33 -14.87 16.74 0.69
C LEU A 33 -15.44 17.20 -0.63
N SER A 34 -16.60 17.84 -0.58
CA SER A 34 -17.23 18.52 -1.71
C SER A 34 -17.67 19.90 -1.24
N TYR A 35 -17.24 20.93 -1.95
CA TYR A 35 -17.54 22.31 -1.63
C TYR A 35 -18.01 23.06 -2.88
N THR A 36 -19.18 23.66 -2.82
CA THR A 36 -19.75 24.49 -3.87
C THR A 36 -19.68 25.93 -3.43
N ALA A 37 -18.72 26.67 -4.00
CA ALA A 37 -18.51 28.08 -3.68
C ALA A 37 -19.59 28.96 -4.32
N THR A 38 -19.98 28.64 -5.56
CA THR A 38 -21.08 29.26 -6.30
C THR A 38 -21.75 28.21 -7.18
N PRO A 39 -22.95 28.45 -7.75
CA PRO A 39 -23.54 27.51 -8.71
C PRO A 39 -22.62 27.15 -9.89
N ALA A 40 -21.67 28.05 -10.22
CA ALA A 40 -20.74 27.88 -11.32
C ALA A 40 -19.36 27.34 -10.89
N LEU A 41 -19.04 27.29 -9.56
CA LEU A 41 -17.72 26.92 -9.07
C LEU A 41 -17.81 25.91 -7.94
N SER A 42 -17.23 24.73 -8.16
CA SER A 42 -17.15 23.67 -7.15
C SER A 42 -15.78 23.05 -7.05
N PHE A 43 -15.47 22.55 -5.86
CA PHE A 43 -14.24 21.84 -5.52
C PHE A 43 -14.57 20.49 -4.92
N GLN A 44 -13.81 19.48 -5.28
CA GLN A 44 -13.88 18.14 -4.70
C GLN A 44 -12.47 17.71 -4.31
N LEU A 45 -12.35 17.11 -3.14
CA LEU A 45 -11.12 16.50 -2.65
C LEU A 45 -11.42 15.08 -2.21
N TYR A 46 -10.59 14.16 -2.67
CA TYR A 46 -10.46 12.82 -2.13
C TYR A 46 -9.04 12.61 -1.64
N ALA A 47 -8.87 12.06 -0.46
CA ALA A 47 -7.56 11.68 0.08
C ALA A 47 -7.66 10.35 0.83
N ALA A 48 -6.69 9.46 0.60
CA ALA A 48 -6.65 8.13 1.20
C ALA A 48 -5.21 7.79 1.66
N PRO A 49 -4.82 8.21 2.87
CA PRO A 49 -3.62 7.70 3.51
C PRO A 49 -3.82 6.26 3.95
N PHE A 50 -2.78 5.46 3.74
CA PHE A 50 -2.73 4.03 4.02
C PHE A 50 -1.35 3.68 4.57
N VAL A 51 -1.34 2.94 5.66
CA VAL A 51 -0.13 2.38 6.27
C VAL A 51 -0.41 0.92 6.58
N SER A 52 0.47 0.03 6.14
CA SER A 52 0.38 -1.40 6.42
C SER A 52 1.75 -1.94 6.74
N ARG A 53 1.87 -2.58 7.88
CA ARG A 53 3.11 -3.22 8.33
C ARG A 53 2.86 -4.64 8.76
N GLY A 54 3.85 -5.50 8.60
CA GLY A 54 3.75 -6.89 8.98
C GLY A 54 5.09 -7.51 9.32
N ALA A 55 5.05 -8.52 10.19
CA ALA A 55 6.20 -9.31 10.55
C ALA A 55 5.90 -10.80 10.31
N TYR A 56 6.86 -11.49 9.74
CA TYR A 56 6.84 -12.93 9.56
C TYR A 56 7.55 -13.60 10.73
N THR A 57 6.83 -14.46 11.43
CA THR A 57 7.32 -15.23 12.58
C THR A 57 7.12 -16.73 12.35
N ASN A 58 7.74 -17.55 13.19
CA ASN A 58 7.56 -19.00 13.15
C ASN A 58 7.75 -19.59 11.73
N THR A 59 8.92 -19.33 11.15
CA THR A 59 9.28 -19.81 9.81
C THR A 59 9.43 -21.33 9.79
N ARG A 60 8.85 -21.96 8.80
CA ARG A 60 8.82 -23.40 8.60
C ARG A 60 8.83 -23.75 7.12
N GLU A 61 9.21 -24.95 6.78
CA GLU A 61 9.16 -25.49 5.43
C GLU A 61 8.23 -26.69 5.34
N LEU A 62 7.90 -27.11 4.12
CA LEU A 62 7.22 -28.40 3.94
C LEU A 62 8.11 -29.54 4.41
N SER A 63 7.57 -30.39 5.26
CA SER A 63 8.25 -31.60 5.72
C SER A 63 8.36 -32.66 4.60
N ALA A 64 9.12 -33.72 4.85
CA ALA A 64 9.17 -34.88 3.96
C ALA A 64 7.80 -35.57 3.78
N THR A 65 6.84 -35.28 4.68
CA THR A 65 5.48 -35.83 4.66
C THR A 65 4.42 -34.72 4.58
N PRO A 66 4.35 -33.97 3.48
CA PRO A 66 3.49 -32.80 3.36
C PRO A 66 1.99 -33.13 3.33
N ARG A 67 1.66 -34.43 3.20
CA ARG A 67 0.29 -34.95 3.26
C ARG A 67 -0.04 -35.67 4.55
N ALA A 68 0.78 -35.50 5.59
CA ALA A 68 0.51 -36.09 6.89
C ALA A 68 -0.90 -35.75 7.37
N GLU A 69 -1.53 -36.67 8.11
CA GLU A 69 -2.88 -36.50 8.63
C GLU A 69 -2.94 -35.32 9.60
N ARG A 70 -1.96 -35.23 10.50
CA ARG A 70 -1.83 -34.10 11.43
C ARG A 70 -1.20 -32.90 10.73
N TYR A 71 -1.80 -31.74 10.89
CA TYR A 71 -1.34 -30.50 10.26
C TYR A 71 0.10 -30.14 10.64
N GLU A 72 0.47 -30.34 11.89
CA GLU A 72 1.79 -30.01 12.43
C GLU A 72 2.92 -30.81 11.75
N ASP A 73 2.65 -32.09 11.43
CA ASP A 73 3.63 -32.99 10.81
C ASP A 73 3.89 -32.67 9.32
N ARG A 74 3.09 -31.77 8.72
CA ARG A 74 3.24 -31.32 7.34
C ARG A 74 4.37 -30.30 7.19
N TYR A 75 4.84 -29.74 8.29
CA TYR A 75 5.85 -28.69 8.31
C TYR A 75 7.00 -29.07 9.26
N ALA A 76 8.19 -28.58 8.92
CA ALA A 76 9.38 -28.65 9.75
C ALA A 76 9.90 -27.21 10.04
N PRO A 77 10.52 -26.97 11.19
CA PRO A 77 11.18 -25.69 11.45
C PRO A 77 12.21 -25.39 10.36
N TYR A 78 12.21 -24.15 9.87
CA TYR A 78 13.12 -23.69 8.83
C TYR A 78 13.68 -22.31 9.17
N THR A 79 14.98 -22.11 8.96
CA THR A 79 15.63 -20.80 9.11
C THR A 79 16.00 -20.30 7.72
N PRO A 80 15.33 -19.25 7.23
CA PRO A 80 15.65 -18.66 5.93
C PRO A 80 17.09 -18.16 5.87
N PRO A 81 17.68 -18.07 4.68
CA PRO A 81 19.01 -17.50 4.48
C PRO A 81 19.15 -16.10 5.09
N ALA A 82 20.37 -15.76 5.54
CA ALA A 82 20.66 -14.42 6.05
C ALA A 82 20.34 -13.36 4.99
N GLY A 83 19.69 -12.27 5.40
CA GLY A 83 19.22 -11.22 4.50
C GLY A 83 17.81 -11.42 3.93
N THR A 84 17.15 -12.54 4.23
CA THR A 84 15.72 -12.70 3.91
C THR A 84 14.91 -11.68 4.68
N SER A 85 14.07 -10.94 3.96
CA SER A 85 13.11 -10.02 4.60
C SER A 85 12.06 -10.82 5.37
N LEU A 86 11.97 -10.59 6.67
CA LEU A 86 10.95 -11.16 7.55
C LEU A 86 9.94 -10.12 8.01
N GLY A 87 9.74 -9.08 7.22
CA GLY A 87 8.74 -8.07 7.48
C GLY A 87 8.56 -7.13 6.30
N PHE A 88 7.61 -6.22 6.46
CA PHE A 88 7.39 -5.14 5.51
C PHE A 88 6.73 -3.95 6.19
N ASP A 89 6.95 -2.79 5.61
CA ASP A 89 6.27 -1.55 5.92
C ASP A 89 5.88 -0.87 4.61
N VAL A 90 4.58 -0.62 4.42
CA VAL A 90 4.00 0.00 3.22
C VAL A 90 3.34 1.31 3.63
N LEU A 91 3.86 2.39 3.11
CA LEU A 91 3.36 3.73 3.31
C LEU A 91 2.80 4.25 1.98
N GLN A 92 1.54 4.65 1.95
CA GLN A 92 0.93 5.17 0.74
C GLN A 92 -0.05 6.30 1.04
N VAL A 93 -0.03 7.34 0.23
CA VAL A 93 -1.12 8.30 0.15
C VAL A 93 -1.50 8.55 -1.30
N ARG A 94 -2.78 8.60 -1.54
CA ARG A 94 -3.36 9.04 -2.80
C ARG A 94 -4.34 10.15 -2.52
N SER A 95 -4.22 11.25 -3.25
CA SER A 95 -5.23 12.29 -3.23
C SER A 95 -5.54 12.81 -4.62
N ASN A 96 -6.77 13.25 -4.78
CA ASN A 96 -7.27 13.80 -6.03
C ASN A 96 -8.13 15.02 -5.70
N SER A 97 -7.73 16.16 -6.25
CA SER A 97 -8.43 17.43 -6.11
C SER A 97 -8.97 17.85 -7.45
N VAL A 98 -10.24 18.18 -7.52
CA VAL A 98 -10.91 18.60 -8.74
C VAL A 98 -11.58 19.95 -8.50
N MET A 99 -11.25 20.93 -9.36
CA MET A 99 -12.00 22.18 -9.48
C MET A 99 -12.80 22.12 -10.78
N ARG A 100 -14.10 22.42 -10.70
CA ARG A 100 -14.97 22.65 -11.84
C ARG A 100 -15.43 24.08 -11.82
N TRP A 101 -15.18 24.82 -12.90
CA TRP A 101 -15.60 26.19 -13.05
C TRP A 101 -16.33 26.40 -14.38
N GLU A 102 -17.61 26.73 -14.32
CA GLU A 102 -18.39 27.16 -15.45
C GLU A 102 -18.29 28.70 -15.59
N PHE A 103 -17.29 29.15 -16.37
CA PHE A 103 -16.96 30.55 -16.47
C PHE A 103 -17.90 31.35 -17.40
N ARG A 104 -18.71 30.64 -18.22
CA ARG A 104 -19.86 31.15 -18.96
C ARG A 104 -20.83 29.99 -19.24
N PRO A 105 -22.15 30.26 -19.49
CA PRO A 105 -23.10 29.21 -19.79
C PRO A 105 -22.59 28.26 -20.88
N GLY A 106 -22.59 26.94 -20.58
CA GLY A 106 -22.11 25.89 -21.47
C GLY A 106 -20.59 25.77 -21.62
N SER A 107 -19.78 26.65 -21.02
CA SER A 107 -18.31 26.59 -21.09
C SER A 107 -17.69 26.33 -19.73
N THR A 108 -16.93 25.23 -19.60
CA THR A 108 -16.47 24.73 -18.31
C THR A 108 -14.96 24.45 -18.37
N LEU A 109 -14.24 24.90 -17.34
CA LEU A 109 -12.86 24.52 -17.05
C LEU A 109 -12.85 23.50 -15.90
N PHE A 110 -12.14 22.41 -16.13
CA PHE A 110 -11.74 21.47 -15.08
C PHE A 110 -10.24 21.57 -14.84
N ALA A 111 -9.86 21.71 -13.57
CA ALA A 111 -8.48 21.55 -13.14
C ALA A 111 -8.43 20.37 -12.15
N VAL A 112 -7.57 19.42 -12.43
CA VAL A 112 -7.38 18.22 -11.62
C VAL A 112 -5.95 18.16 -11.15
N TRP A 113 -5.76 17.99 -9.85
CA TRP A 113 -4.47 17.73 -9.25
C TRP A 113 -4.51 16.38 -8.53
N THR A 114 -3.73 15.44 -9.04
CA THR A 114 -3.49 14.16 -8.42
C THR A 114 -2.14 14.20 -7.72
N HIS A 115 -2.13 13.83 -6.44
CA HIS A 115 -0.94 13.77 -5.60
C HIS A 115 -0.82 12.37 -5.00
N GLY A 116 0.36 11.80 -5.07
CA GLY A 116 0.67 10.49 -4.53
C GLY A 116 2.01 10.47 -3.81
N ARG A 117 2.11 9.60 -2.81
CA ARG A 117 3.36 9.24 -2.15
C ARG A 117 3.34 7.76 -1.90
N ASP A 118 4.46 7.09 -2.13
CA ASP A 118 4.64 5.66 -1.95
C ASP A 118 5.96 5.40 -1.27
N GLY A 119 5.94 4.59 -0.23
CA GLY A 119 7.12 4.07 0.46
C GLY A 119 6.95 2.59 0.72
N TYR A 120 8.05 1.86 0.61
CA TYR A 120 8.16 0.46 0.96
C TYR A 120 9.49 0.21 1.66
N ASP A 121 9.42 -0.37 2.85
CA ASP A 121 10.58 -0.87 3.57
C ASP A 121 10.43 -2.39 3.74
N PRO A 122 11.39 -3.21 3.29
CA PRO A 122 11.35 -4.65 3.48
C PRO A 122 11.65 -5.08 4.91
N THR A 123 11.91 -4.15 5.81
CA THR A 123 12.20 -4.45 7.22
C THR A 123 11.02 -4.03 8.09
N PHE A 124 10.64 -4.89 9.02
CA PHE A 124 9.69 -4.51 10.05
C PHE A 124 10.45 -3.90 11.23
N THR A 125 10.24 -2.61 11.47
CA THR A 125 10.72 -1.93 12.68
C THR A 125 9.51 -1.44 13.46
N PRO A 126 9.28 -1.93 14.70
CA PRO A 126 8.18 -1.44 15.51
C PRO A 126 8.34 0.06 15.77
N ARG A 127 7.37 0.85 15.30
CA ARG A 127 7.32 2.31 15.47
C ARG A 127 5.94 2.75 15.95
N SER A 128 5.85 3.97 16.45
CA SER A 128 4.56 4.56 16.73
C SER A 128 3.83 4.91 15.43
N TRP A 129 2.50 4.83 15.41
CA TRP A 129 1.70 5.24 14.25
C TRP A 129 1.89 6.70 13.87
N ARG A 130 2.23 7.54 14.84
CA ARG A 130 2.53 8.95 14.59
C ARG A 130 3.79 9.11 13.74
N ASP A 131 4.82 8.34 14.04
CA ASP A 131 6.08 8.38 13.29
C ASP A 131 5.87 7.84 11.87
N GLU A 132 5.09 6.76 11.71
CA GLU A 132 4.70 6.20 10.41
C GLU A 132 3.99 7.23 9.52
N TYR A 133 3.01 7.98 10.08
CA TYR A 133 2.35 9.04 9.31
C TYR A 133 3.27 10.21 9.03
N ASN A 134 4.20 10.56 9.92
CA ASN A 134 5.19 11.59 9.65
C ASN A 134 6.12 11.17 8.51
N ASP A 135 6.58 9.92 8.51
CA ASP A 135 7.41 9.36 7.44
C ASP A 135 6.65 9.31 6.12
N LEU A 136 5.36 8.92 6.13
CA LEU A 136 4.50 8.95 4.95
C LEU A 136 4.45 10.36 4.31
N PHE A 137 4.30 11.40 5.13
CA PHE A 137 4.26 12.77 4.62
C PHE A 137 5.65 13.36 4.31
N ALA A 138 6.72 12.73 4.76
CA ALA A 138 8.10 13.06 4.38
C ALA A 138 8.54 12.43 3.05
N LEU A 139 7.85 11.39 2.56
CA LEU A 139 8.14 10.77 1.27
C LEU A 139 8.07 11.77 0.11
N HIS A 140 8.86 11.50 -0.93
CA HIS A 140 8.86 12.34 -2.13
C HIS A 140 7.52 12.27 -2.86
N PRO A 141 6.85 13.41 -3.15
CA PRO A 141 5.56 13.40 -3.80
C PRO A 141 5.64 13.21 -5.31
N SER A 142 4.72 12.44 -5.85
CA SER A 142 4.37 12.44 -7.27
C SER A 142 3.16 13.35 -7.48
N ASN A 143 3.25 14.29 -8.42
CA ASN A 143 2.19 15.24 -8.73
C ASN A 143 1.85 15.19 -10.21
N THR A 144 0.57 15.13 -10.52
CA THR A 144 0.04 15.24 -11.89
C THR A 144 -1.02 16.32 -11.94
N PHE A 145 -0.90 17.22 -12.88
CA PHE A 145 -1.88 18.27 -13.15
C PHE A 145 -2.51 18.06 -14.51
N LEU A 146 -3.84 18.12 -14.56
CA LEU A 146 -4.62 18.03 -15.79
C LEU A 146 -5.54 19.26 -15.87
N LEU A 147 -5.55 19.91 -17.03
CA LEU A 147 -6.53 20.96 -17.37
C LEU A 147 -7.38 20.47 -18.54
N LYS A 148 -8.69 20.58 -18.42
CA LYS A 148 -9.65 20.30 -19.48
C LYS A 148 -10.57 21.50 -19.66
N LEU A 149 -10.61 22.03 -20.88
CA LEU A 149 -11.50 23.10 -21.27
C LEU A 149 -12.57 22.54 -22.20
N ALA A 150 -13.83 22.72 -21.84
CA ALA A 150 -14.99 22.55 -22.72
C ALA A 150 -15.53 23.93 -23.04
N TYR A 151 -15.60 24.30 -24.32
CA TYR A 151 -16.06 25.59 -24.78
C TYR A 151 -17.24 25.42 -25.72
N TRP A 152 -18.32 26.13 -25.41
CA TRP A 152 -19.49 26.20 -26.26
C TRP A 152 -19.37 27.41 -27.21
N MET A 153 -19.52 27.16 -28.51
CA MET A 153 -19.57 28.17 -29.55
C MET A 153 -20.99 28.22 -30.11
N ASP A 154 -21.57 29.43 -30.10
CA ASP A 154 -22.85 29.72 -30.76
C ASP A 154 -22.64 29.98 -32.26
#